data_b5b2e37ddb88e20d39af7d3133d10e14
#
_entry.id   b5b2e37ddb88e20d39af7d3133d10e14
#
_cell.length_a   1.000
_cell.length_b   1.000
_cell.length_c   1.000
_cell.angle_alpha   90.00
_cell.angle_beta   90.00
_cell.angle_gamma   90.00
#
_symmetry.space_group_name_H-M   'P 1'
#
loop_
_entity.id
_entity.type
_entity.pdbx_description
1 polymer ?
#
loop_
_entity_poly.entity_id
_entity_poly.type
_entity_poly.pdbx_seq_one_letter_code
_entity_poly.pdbx_strand_id
1 'polypeptide(L)'
;MKYPRKWKLLLSLLAAVSVMLTGCSGGGLFAGFDMNNLMKPPKLTGSQSGIQQALEQSLKNKSYTLKYPKSGKERSAFIPVDFGKKGAAVLALYKQDGAKIHINVIVEQDGAYRSIDDIEGADSEVYAVQTADLDGDGSVEVIISWLTTSSSDKWLTVYSFDGEEAEHALSLKMEAGFTGMQIVDLDGDSQDELLLMQVDSTNKTAMATLYRLTPDGIDNEHMYKAMMDGNVSPRTTGASPYLDIKTAQLRSGINAVFVDGAKGSEYTITEVLYWNGSGLSNLFYDYTAESVVETMRPSSMLSMDINKDGWIEIPQVSELPGYFDKKASEKLWLTTWYRYDGRVDEETGKDAQKVLSCNINSTDGYYFSFPEEWVSKQSVTIERNSTDRTSSFYAYEWDGESFRRTDLLMTLRAFTSAVWENSGSNAGYEYLGEHGSVVYAVKISRSGADFGIDLDFVKENFVIMADL
;
A
#
# COMPACT_ATOMS: atom_id res chain seq x y z
N MET A 1 -38.61 19.96 -64.25
CA MET A 1 -37.23 20.46 -64.16
C MET A 1 -36.44 19.56 -63.22
N LYS A 2 -35.45 18.82 -63.76
CA LYS A 2 -34.60 17.92 -62.98
C LYS A 2 -33.36 18.73 -62.54
N TYR A 3 -33.28 19.01 -61.25
CA TYR A 3 -32.07 19.66 -60.69
C TYR A 3 -30.87 18.74 -60.75
N PRO A 4 -29.65 19.23 -61.07
CA PRO A 4 -28.48 18.43 -61.22
C PRO A 4 -28.04 17.86 -59.85
N ARG A 5 -27.49 16.64 -59.87
CA ARG A 5 -27.09 15.83 -58.69
C ARG A 5 -26.21 16.56 -57.68
N LYS A 6 -25.47 17.58 -58.11
CA LYS A 6 -24.65 18.46 -57.23
C LYS A 6 -25.44 19.37 -56.29
N TRP A 7 -26.64 19.77 -56.68
CA TRP A 7 -27.52 20.60 -55.86
C TRP A 7 -28.18 19.83 -54.72
N LYS A 8 -28.40 18.51 -54.92
CA LYS A 8 -28.92 17.61 -53.89
C LYS A 8 -27.88 17.35 -52.79
N LEU A 9 -26.59 17.30 -53.16
CA LEU A 9 -25.49 17.17 -52.23
C LEU A 9 -25.27 18.47 -51.42
N LEU A 10 -25.43 19.64 -52.05
CA LEU A 10 -25.33 20.94 -51.35
C LEU A 10 -26.49 21.17 -50.36
N LEU A 11 -27.70 20.76 -50.75
CA LEU A 11 -28.85 20.83 -49.87
C LEU A 11 -28.78 19.84 -48.70
N SER A 12 -28.22 18.66 -48.87
CA SER A 12 -27.99 17.70 -47.78
C SER A 12 -26.87 18.13 -46.85
N LEU A 13 -25.83 18.80 -47.36
CA LEU A 13 -24.76 19.36 -46.56
C LEU A 13 -25.25 20.60 -45.70
N LEU A 14 -26.12 21.44 -46.30
CA LEU A 14 -26.71 22.57 -45.59
C LEU A 14 -27.67 22.10 -44.49
N ALA A 15 -28.42 21.01 -44.72
CA ALA A 15 -29.29 20.44 -43.69
C ALA A 15 -28.50 19.76 -42.56
N ALA A 16 -27.36 19.14 -42.86
CA ALA A 16 -26.46 18.56 -41.82
C ALA A 16 -25.80 19.64 -40.96
N VAL A 17 -25.41 20.77 -41.55
CA VAL A 17 -24.82 21.92 -40.82
C VAL A 17 -25.85 22.64 -39.94
N SER A 18 -27.11 22.73 -40.39
CA SER A 18 -28.18 23.35 -39.59
C SER A 18 -28.57 22.47 -38.39
N VAL A 19 -28.47 21.15 -38.46
CA VAL A 19 -28.72 20.26 -37.31
C VAL A 19 -27.60 20.34 -36.29
N MET A 20 -26.36 20.62 -36.69
CA MET A 20 -25.22 20.82 -35.75
C MET A 20 -25.23 22.19 -35.06
N LEU A 21 -25.93 23.19 -35.63
CA LEU A 21 -26.03 24.55 -35.04
C LEU A 21 -27.23 24.72 -34.10
N THR A 22 -28.18 23.78 -34.08
CA THR A 22 -29.31 23.80 -33.14
C THR A 22 -29.08 22.98 -31.87
N GLY A 23 -27.91 22.39 -31.69
CA GLY A 23 -27.51 21.59 -30.52
C GLY A 23 -27.05 22.43 -29.30
N CYS A 24 -27.02 23.75 -29.34
CA CYS A 24 -26.53 24.59 -28.24
C CYS A 24 -27.55 25.67 -27.76
N SER A 25 -28.84 25.42 -27.85
CA SER A 25 -29.86 26.26 -27.16
C SER A 25 -30.67 25.43 -26.17
N GLY A 26 -30.00 24.58 -25.39
CA GLY A 26 -30.53 23.91 -24.20
C GLY A 26 -30.50 24.81 -22.97
N GLY A 27 -30.89 26.08 -23.11
CA GLY A 27 -31.07 27.02 -22.00
C GLY A 27 -32.29 26.74 -21.11
N GLY A 28 -32.91 25.56 -21.23
CA GLY A 28 -34.10 25.18 -20.47
C GLY A 28 -33.92 24.02 -19.48
N LEU A 29 -32.81 23.27 -19.52
CA LEU A 29 -32.56 22.15 -18.59
C LEU A 29 -31.72 22.55 -17.37
N PHE A 30 -31.10 23.73 -17.36
CA PHE A 30 -30.32 24.23 -16.21
C PHE A 30 -31.03 25.36 -15.45
N ALA A 31 -32.23 25.76 -15.80
CA ALA A 31 -33.00 26.80 -15.13
C ALA A 31 -33.66 26.33 -13.81
N GLY A 32 -33.13 25.32 -13.18
CA GLY A 32 -33.58 24.80 -11.88
C GLY A 32 -32.47 24.29 -10.97
N PHE A 33 -31.22 24.31 -11.41
CA PHE A 33 -30.11 24.01 -10.54
C PHE A 33 -29.62 25.27 -9.83
N ASP A 34 -30.24 25.57 -8.70
CA ASP A 34 -29.73 26.54 -7.75
C ASP A 34 -28.37 26.05 -7.26
N MET A 35 -27.30 26.77 -7.64
CA MET A 35 -25.92 26.44 -7.19
C MET A 35 -25.82 26.42 -5.68
N ASN A 36 -26.67 27.12 -4.95
CA ASN A 36 -26.77 27.04 -3.50
C ASN A 36 -27.32 25.68 -3.02
N ASN A 37 -28.08 24.96 -3.86
CA ASN A 37 -28.55 23.60 -3.53
C ASN A 37 -27.52 22.52 -3.87
N LEU A 38 -26.61 22.77 -4.82
CA LEU A 38 -25.47 21.86 -5.10
C LEU A 38 -24.36 21.97 -4.06
N MET A 39 -24.29 23.09 -3.36
CA MET A 39 -23.33 23.31 -2.26
C MET A 39 -23.92 22.90 -0.89
N LYS A 40 -25.16 22.49 -0.80
CA LYS A 40 -25.72 21.90 0.41
C LYS A 40 -25.30 20.42 0.47
N PRO A 41 -24.85 19.94 1.65
CA PRO A 41 -24.65 18.52 1.85
C PRO A 41 -25.90 17.75 1.41
N PRO A 42 -25.74 16.52 0.85
CA PRO A 42 -26.89 15.67 0.51
C PRO A 42 -27.85 15.64 1.71
N LYS A 43 -29.16 15.79 1.46
CA LYS A 43 -30.15 15.66 2.53
C LYS A 43 -30.02 14.25 3.11
N LEU A 44 -29.59 14.18 4.35
CA LEU A 44 -29.49 12.93 5.10
C LEU A 44 -30.91 12.38 5.28
N THR A 45 -31.07 11.07 5.11
CA THR A 45 -32.35 10.38 5.25
C THR A 45 -32.35 9.45 6.47
N GLY A 46 -33.46 9.38 7.19
CA GLY A 46 -33.61 8.46 8.32
C GLY A 46 -32.69 8.78 9.52
N SER A 47 -31.93 7.80 9.99
CA SER A 47 -31.05 7.90 11.18
C SER A 47 -30.00 9.02 11.08
N GLN A 48 -29.44 9.26 9.89
CA GLN A 48 -28.45 10.31 9.70
C GLN A 48 -29.00 11.72 9.97
N SER A 49 -30.26 11.97 9.67
CA SER A 49 -30.88 13.29 9.98
C SER A 49 -31.05 13.48 11.48
N GLY A 50 -31.36 12.41 12.23
CA GLY A 50 -31.47 12.44 13.69
C GLY A 50 -30.13 12.71 14.37
N ILE A 51 -29.05 12.07 13.88
CA ILE A 51 -27.69 12.27 14.38
C ILE A 51 -27.25 13.73 14.15
N GLN A 52 -27.43 14.25 12.94
CA GLN A 52 -27.08 15.63 12.64
C GLN A 52 -27.90 16.61 13.51
N GLN A 53 -29.19 16.36 13.71
CA GLN A 53 -30.03 17.17 14.57
C GLN A 53 -29.57 17.17 16.02
N ALA A 54 -29.13 16.02 16.55
CA ALA A 54 -28.56 15.91 17.88
C ALA A 54 -27.30 16.77 18.04
N LEU A 55 -26.38 16.73 17.04
CA LEU A 55 -25.22 17.59 17.01
C LEU A 55 -25.60 19.08 16.98
N GLU A 56 -26.52 19.49 16.10
CA GLU A 56 -26.95 20.88 15.97
C GLU A 56 -27.59 21.42 17.26
N GLN A 57 -28.37 20.60 17.94
CA GLN A 57 -28.96 20.95 19.23
C GLN A 57 -27.89 21.12 20.32
N SER A 58 -26.90 20.23 20.40
CA SER A 58 -25.81 20.35 21.37
C SER A 58 -25.01 21.64 21.17
N LEU A 59 -24.84 22.05 19.91
CA LEU A 59 -24.15 23.28 19.52
C LEU A 59 -25.03 24.55 19.64
N LYS A 60 -26.28 24.42 20.09
CA LYS A 60 -27.24 25.54 20.19
C LYS A 60 -27.37 26.28 18.85
N ASN A 61 -27.37 25.54 17.76
CA ASN A 61 -27.47 26.06 16.37
C ASN A 61 -26.34 27.05 15.96
N LYS A 62 -25.18 26.98 16.62
CA LYS A 62 -23.96 27.69 16.18
C LYS A 62 -23.43 27.09 14.88
N SER A 63 -22.75 27.90 14.09
CA SER A 63 -22.11 27.45 12.86
C SER A 63 -20.99 26.45 13.16
N TYR A 64 -20.90 25.38 12.36
CA TYR A 64 -19.86 24.39 12.45
C TYR A 64 -19.53 23.85 11.04
N THR A 65 -18.40 23.16 10.91
CA THR A 65 -17.98 22.50 9.68
C THR A 65 -17.63 21.05 10.00
N LEU A 66 -18.28 20.09 9.36
CA LEU A 66 -17.94 18.68 9.49
C LEU A 66 -16.53 18.39 8.99
N LYS A 67 -15.85 17.50 9.67
CA LYS A 67 -14.49 17.06 9.34
C LYS A 67 -14.47 15.56 9.02
N TYR A 68 -13.67 15.21 8.05
CA TYR A 68 -13.64 13.87 7.47
C TYR A 68 -12.23 13.30 7.60
N PRO A 69 -12.06 12.03 8.04
CA PRO A 69 -10.77 11.37 8.05
C PRO A 69 -10.17 11.31 6.62
N LYS A 70 -8.87 11.60 6.51
CA LYS A 70 -8.17 11.62 5.21
C LYS A 70 -7.75 10.24 4.74
N SER A 71 -7.64 9.28 5.65
CA SER A 71 -7.16 7.92 5.39
C SER A 71 -7.98 6.88 6.18
N GLY A 72 -7.73 5.61 5.97
CA GLY A 72 -8.39 4.50 6.67
C GLY A 72 -9.71 4.08 6.03
N LYS A 73 -10.43 3.18 6.69
CA LYS A 73 -11.74 2.67 6.26
C LYS A 73 -12.84 3.70 6.52
N GLU A 74 -12.79 4.37 7.65
CA GLU A 74 -13.77 5.38 8.05
C GLU A 74 -13.50 6.70 7.33
N ARG A 75 -14.46 7.13 6.50
CA ARG A 75 -14.36 8.36 5.69
C ARG A 75 -15.50 9.33 5.98
N SER A 76 -16.38 8.98 6.89
CA SER A 76 -17.51 9.82 7.32
C SER A 76 -17.10 10.78 8.43
N ALA A 77 -17.78 11.91 8.52
CA ALA A 77 -17.71 12.77 9.69
C ALA A 77 -18.55 12.25 10.87
N PHE A 78 -19.48 11.32 10.60
CA PHE A 78 -20.26 10.61 11.59
C PHE A 78 -19.84 9.15 11.56
N ILE A 79 -19.14 8.70 12.61
CA ILE A 79 -18.50 7.38 12.71
C ILE A 79 -19.26 6.57 13.74
N PRO A 80 -20.07 5.59 13.34
CA PRO A 80 -20.71 4.68 14.27
C PRO A 80 -19.68 3.73 14.90
N VAL A 81 -19.71 3.59 16.19
CA VAL A 81 -18.84 2.68 16.95
C VAL A 81 -19.71 1.81 17.85
N ASP A 82 -19.52 0.50 17.76
CA ASP A 82 -20.06 -0.46 18.70
C ASP A 82 -19.00 -0.76 19.77
N PHE A 83 -19.24 -0.31 20.98
CA PHE A 83 -18.34 -0.49 22.13
C PHE A 83 -18.62 -1.80 22.87
N GLY A 84 -19.27 -2.75 22.22
CA GLY A 84 -19.57 -4.06 22.80
C GLY A 84 -20.46 -3.95 24.03
N LYS A 85 -19.96 -4.39 25.19
CA LYS A 85 -20.73 -4.40 26.44
C LYS A 85 -21.13 -2.99 26.92
N LYS A 86 -20.44 -1.96 26.50
CA LYS A 86 -20.69 -0.56 26.90
C LYS A 86 -21.71 0.13 25.99
N GLY A 87 -22.22 -0.55 24.95
CA GLY A 87 -23.23 -0.03 24.03
C GLY A 87 -22.64 0.56 22.76
N ALA A 88 -23.42 1.35 22.04
CA ALA A 88 -23.00 1.95 20.78
C ALA A 88 -23.19 3.47 20.80
N ALA A 89 -22.29 4.18 20.11
CA ALA A 89 -22.39 5.62 19.91
C ALA A 89 -21.96 6.01 18.50
N VAL A 90 -22.29 7.24 18.11
CA VAL A 90 -21.77 7.87 16.89
C VAL A 90 -20.83 9.00 17.29
N LEU A 91 -19.63 8.96 16.79
CA LEU A 91 -18.65 10.04 16.95
C LEU A 91 -18.82 11.02 15.80
N ALA A 92 -19.17 12.27 16.12
CA ALA A 92 -19.28 13.34 15.11
C ALA A 92 -18.04 14.24 15.16
N LEU A 93 -17.30 14.25 14.04
CA LEU A 93 -16.08 15.04 13.90
C LEU A 93 -16.45 16.41 13.28
N TYR A 94 -16.19 17.48 14.00
CA TYR A 94 -16.53 18.80 13.52
C TYR A 94 -15.56 19.87 14.01
N LYS A 95 -15.65 21.05 13.43
CA LYS A 95 -14.89 22.23 13.82
C LYS A 95 -15.82 23.43 13.95
N GLN A 96 -15.67 24.15 15.04
CA GLN A 96 -16.25 25.49 15.25
C GLN A 96 -15.17 26.57 15.06
N ASP A 97 -15.48 27.78 15.49
CA ASP A 97 -14.52 28.89 15.54
C ASP A 97 -13.35 28.55 16.48
N GLY A 98 -12.31 27.94 15.94
CA GLY A 98 -11.15 27.47 16.69
C GLY A 98 -10.18 26.71 15.83
N ALA A 99 -9.03 26.33 16.41
CA ALA A 99 -7.96 25.65 15.68
C ALA A 99 -8.12 24.12 15.66
N LYS A 100 -8.77 23.53 16.64
CA LYS A 100 -8.87 22.08 16.83
C LYS A 100 -10.22 21.52 16.36
N ILE A 101 -10.25 20.22 16.10
CA ILE A 101 -11.45 19.44 15.83
C ILE A 101 -12.08 19.03 17.16
N HIS A 102 -13.41 19.02 17.20
CA HIS A 102 -14.19 18.45 18.30
C HIS A 102 -14.69 17.06 17.92
N ILE A 103 -14.84 16.22 18.91
CA ILE A 103 -15.43 14.88 18.87
C ILE A 103 -16.69 14.93 19.72
N ASN A 104 -17.86 14.98 19.08
CA ASN A 104 -19.13 14.92 19.79
C ASN A 104 -19.61 13.49 19.86
N VAL A 105 -19.99 13.02 21.03
CA VAL A 105 -20.47 11.67 21.27
C VAL A 105 -22.00 11.66 21.29
N ILE A 106 -22.61 10.91 20.37
CA ILE A 106 -24.06 10.85 20.17
C ILE A 106 -24.52 9.41 20.37
N VAL A 107 -25.49 9.20 21.25
CA VAL A 107 -26.12 7.92 21.51
C VAL A 107 -27.57 7.91 21.03
N GLU A 108 -28.09 6.73 20.74
CA GLU A 108 -29.51 6.51 20.51
C GLU A 108 -30.18 6.03 21.80
N GLN A 109 -31.20 6.75 22.26
CA GLN A 109 -31.98 6.42 23.41
C GLN A 109 -33.48 6.58 23.11
N ASP A 110 -34.29 5.55 23.37
CA ASP A 110 -35.73 5.54 23.12
C ASP A 110 -36.12 5.95 21.67
N GLY A 111 -35.29 5.59 20.68
CA GLY A 111 -35.51 5.89 19.26
C GLY A 111 -35.17 7.34 18.86
N ALA A 112 -34.52 8.11 19.74
CA ALA A 112 -34.01 9.45 19.47
C ALA A 112 -32.50 9.55 19.70
N TYR A 113 -31.82 10.36 18.87
CA TYR A 113 -30.39 10.62 19.04
C TYR A 113 -30.15 11.79 20.00
N ARG A 114 -29.16 11.65 20.87
CA ARG A 114 -28.80 12.66 21.86
C ARG A 114 -27.28 12.76 22.00
N SER A 115 -26.76 13.96 21.97
CA SER A 115 -25.36 14.24 22.35
C SER A 115 -25.19 14.07 23.86
N ILE A 116 -24.20 13.31 24.26
CA ILE A 116 -23.89 13.04 25.67
C ILE A 116 -22.55 13.66 26.09
N ASP A 117 -21.64 13.91 25.15
CA ASP A 117 -20.35 14.52 25.42
C ASP A 117 -19.82 15.27 24.20
N ASP A 118 -18.88 16.19 24.44
CA ASP A 118 -18.19 16.97 23.42
C ASP A 118 -16.77 17.29 23.89
N ILE A 119 -15.79 16.60 23.33
CA ILE A 119 -14.38 16.76 23.70
C ILE A 119 -13.58 17.45 22.60
N GLU A 120 -12.59 18.26 22.98
CA GLU A 120 -11.65 18.85 22.07
C GLU A 120 -10.58 17.81 21.69
N GLY A 121 -10.39 17.55 20.41
CA GLY A 121 -9.38 16.65 19.88
C GLY A 121 -7.97 17.23 19.93
N ALA A 122 -6.99 16.45 19.57
CA ALA A 122 -5.58 16.85 19.69
C ALA A 122 -5.14 17.89 18.66
N ASP A 123 -5.70 17.89 17.42
CA ASP A 123 -5.25 18.76 16.32
C ASP A 123 -6.40 19.23 15.41
N SER A 124 -6.04 19.92 14.37
CA SER A 124 -6.95 20.59 13.42
C SER A 124 -7.41 19.71 12.25
N GLU A 125 -6.82 18.53 12.06
CA GLU A 125 -7.11 17.59 10.97
C GLU A 125 -7.01 16.13 11.42
N VAL A 126 -8.05 15.33 11.14
CA VAL A 126 -8.03 13.88 11.38
C VAL A 126 -7.40 13.16 10.19
N TYR A 127 -6.39 12.34 10.47
CA TYR A 127 -5.81 11.45 9.46
C TYR A 127 -6.64 10.18 9.30
N ALA A 128 -6.88 9.45 10.40
CA ALA A 128 -7.65 8.20 10.41
C ALA A 128 -8.35 7.99 11.74
N VAL A 129 -9.41 7.18 11.73
CA VAL A 129 -10.07 6.65 12.93
C VAL A 129 -10.11 5.14 12.79
N GLN A 130 -9.72 4.43 13.85
CA GLN A 130 -9.71 2.97 13.95
C GLN A 130 -10.26 2.56 15.30
N THR A 131 -10.68 1.31 15.43
CA THR A 131 -11.16 0.74 16.69
C THR A 131 -10.53 -0.64 16.91
N ALA A 132 -10.16 -0.94 18.14
CA ALA A 132 -9.66 -2.25 18.58
C ALA A 132 -9.88 -2.41 20.08
N ASP A 133 -10.04 -3.62 20.56
CA ASP A 133 -10.04 -3.95 21.99
C ASP A 133 -8.58 -4.10 22.45
N LEU A 134 -8.00 -2.96 22.90
CA LEU A 134 -6.59 -2.88 23.25
C LEU A 134 -6.32 -3.24 24.71
N ASP A 135 -7.33 -3.19 25.59
CA ASP A 135 -7.20 -3.50 27.01
C ASP A 135 -7.79 -4.86 27.41
N GLY A 136 -8.40 -5.58 26.44
CA GLY A 136 -8.95 -6.91 26.63
C GLY A 136 -10.23 -6.97 27.46
N ASP A 137 -10.93 -5.83 27.68
CA ASP A 137 -12.16 -5.79 28.49
C ASP A 137 -13.41 -6.22 27.70
N GLY A 138 -13.30 -6.46 26.39
CA GLY A 138 -14.35 -6.81 25.46
C GLY A 138 -15.15 -5.63 24.95
N SER A 139 -14.63 -4.42 25.13
CA SER A 139 -15.10 -3.19 24.49
C SER A 139 -13.96 -2.61 23.65
N VAL A 140 -14.28 -1.92 22.56
CA VAL A 140 -13.22 -1.35 21.72
C VAL A 140 -12.80 0.04 22.19
N GLU A 141 -11.51 0.35 22.07
CA GLU A 141 -10.99 1.70 22.12
C GLU A 141 -11.08 2.37 20.76
N VAL A 142 -11.21 3.70 20.79
CA VAL A 142 -11.17 4.55 19.59
C VAL A 142 -9.78 5.17 19.46
N ILE A 143 -9.10 4.84 18.36
CA ILE A 143 -7.77 5.32 18.02
C ILE A 143 -7.92 6.39 16.95
N ILE A 144 -7.64 7.65 17.30
CA ILE A 144 -7.71 8.77 16.36
C ILE A 144 -6.30 9.25 16.02
N SER A 145 -5.95 9.15 14.75
CA SER A 145 -4.70 9.68 14.21
C SER A 145 -4.91 11.09 13.68
N TRP A 146 -4.06 12.02 14.08
CA TRP A 146 -4.10 13.44 13.75
C TRP A 146 -2.95 13.82 12.82
N LEU A 147 -3.19 14.79 11.94
CA LEU A 147 -2.15 15.44 11.15
C LEU A 147 -1.73 16.74 11.86
N THR A 148 -0.45 16.84 12.15
CA THR A 148 0.12 18.08 12.63
C THR A 148 0.42 19.02 11.47
N THR A 149 0.27 20.33 11.68
CA THR A 149 0.44 21.34 10.62
C THR A 149 1.88 21.55 10.18
N SER A 150 2.86 20.97 10.88
CA SER A 150 4.27 21.30 10.71
C SER A 150 5.20 20.15 10.36
N SER A 151 4.73 18.89 10.31
CA SER A 151 5.62 17.75 10.06
C SER A 151 4.93 16.60 9.30
N SER A 152 5.74 15.69 8.76
CA SER A 152 5.27 14.38 8.24
C SER A 152 4.82 13.45 9.37
N ASP A 153 5.11 13.80 10.62
CA ASP A 153 4.78 13.02 11.79
C ASP A 153 3.31 13.21 12.14
N LYS A 154 2.74 12.15 12.61
CA LYS A 154 1.36 12.07 13.05
C LYS A 154 1.32 11.97 14.57
N TRP A 155 0.21 12.38 15.15
CA TRP A 155 -0.09 12.22 16.54
C TRP A 155 -1.30 11.30 16.69
N LEU A 156 -1.32 10.43 17.68
CA LEU A 156 -2.50 9.64 17.98
C LEU A 156 -3.01 9.90 19.39
N THR A 157 -4.31 9.69 19.55
CA THR A 157 -4.99 9.60 20.84
C THR A 157 -5.82 8.33 20.87
N VAL A 158 -5.83 7.64 21.99
CA VAL A 158 -6.64 6.45 22.25
C VAL A 158 -7.64 6.78 23.34
N TYR A 159 -8.91 6.54 23.08
CA TYR A 159 -10.01 6.79 24.01
C TYR A 159 -10.77 5.50 24.29
N SER A 160 -11.10 5.24 25.55
CA SER A 160 -12.14 4.27 25.89
C SER A 160 -13.48 4.96 26.13
N PHE A 161 -14.55 4.22 25.90
CA PHE A 161 -15.93 4.69 26.14
C PHE A 161 -16.36 4.28 27.55
N ASP A 162 -16.62 5.26 28.40
CA ASP A 162 -17.01 5.04 29.81
C ASP A 162 -18.53 5.15 30.01
N GLY A 163 -19.28 5.47 28.95
CA GLY A 163 -20.73 5.53 28.97
C GLY A 163 -21.29 6.90 29.39
N GLU A 164 -22.62 6.95 29.47
CA GLU A 164 -23.36 8.21 29.70
C GLU A 164 -23.24 8.77 31.12
N GLU A 165 -22.95 7.91 32.10
CA GLU A 165 -22.94 8.28 33.52
C GLU A 165 -21.57 8.84 33.97
N ALA A 166 -20.54 8.71 33.14
CA ALA A 166 -19.22 9.24 33.41
C ALA A 166 -19.15 10.77 33.25
N GLU A 167 -18.18 11.41 33.85
CA GLU A 167 -17.93 12.84 33.69
C GLU A 167 -17.65 13.20 32.22
N HIS A 168 -16.93 12.29 31.53
CA HIS A 168 -16.74 12.29 30.08
C HIS A 168 -17.08 10.91 29.53
N ALA A 169 -17.85 10.87 28.45
CA ALA A 169 -18.19 9.62 27.77
C ALA A 169 -16.97 8.95 27.11
N LEU A 170 -15.98 9.75 26.67
CA LEU A 170 -14.69 9.28 26.18
C LEU A 170 -13.56 9.71 27.12
N SER A 171 -12.84 8.75 27.67
CA SER A 171 -11.65 9.01 28.48
C SER A 171 -10.37 8.71 27.72
N LEU A 172 -9.43 9.66 27.77
CA LEU A 172 -8.11 9.53 27.12
C LEU A 172 -7.27 8.50 27.87
N LYS A 173 -6.83 7.44 27.19
CA LYS A 173 -5.98 6.38 27.75
C LYS A 173 -4.52 6.52 27.32
N MET A 174 -4.28 7.05 26.13
CA MET A 174 -2.93 7.19 25.59
C MET A 174 -2.88 8.31 24.57
N GLU A 175 -1.73 8.98 24.50
CA GLU A 175 -1.35 9.84 23.36
C GLU A 175 0.13 9.66 23.02
N ALA A 176 0.46 9.68 21.73
CA ALA A 176 1.83 9.53 21.25
C ALA A 176 2.02 10.06 19.83
N GLY A 177 3.26 10.50 19.51
CA GLY A 177 3.69 10.75 18.16
C GLY A 177 4.08 9.45 17.44
N PHE A 178 3.89 9.39 16.12
CA PHE A 178 4.30 8.23 15.33
C PHE A 178 4.58 8.58 13.86
N THR A 179 5.47 7.80 13.24
CA THR A 179 5.72 7.83 11.80
C THR A 179 4.94 6.72 11.10
N GLY A 180 4.88 5.53 11.70
CA GLY A 180 4.11 4.36 11.27
C GLY A 180 3.41 3.69 12.45
N MET A 181 2.28 3.02 12.20
CA MET A 181 1.45 2.39 13.22
C MET A 181 0.83 1.10 12.69
N GLN A 182 0.70 0.11 13.58
CA GLN A 182 -0.05 -1.12 13.33
C GLN A 182 -0.76 -1.57 14.61
N ILE A 183 -1.98 -2.07 14.48
CA ILE A 183 -2.72 -2.78 15.53
C ILE A 183 -2.56 -4.26 15.23
N VAL A 184 -2.09 -5.04 16.19
CA VAL A 184 -1.71 -6.44 15.96
C VAL A 184 -1.56 -7.19 17.28
N ASP A 185 -2.06 -8.41 17.37
CA ASP A 185 -1.68 -9.39 18.40
C ASP A 185 -0.31 -9.96 17.99
N LEU A 186 0.77 -9.40 18.53
CA LEU A 186 2.11 -9.77 18.13
C LEU A 186 2.72 -10.86 19.01
N ASP A 187 2.35 -10.94 20.28
CA ASP A 187 2.85 -11.95 21.21
C ASP A 187 2.00 -13.25 21.23
N GLY A 188 0.85 -13.23 20.55
CA GLY A 188 -0.01 -14.40 20.36
C GLY A 188 -0.92 -14.71 21.53
N ASP A 189 -1.20 -13.74 22.41
CA ASP A 189 -2.07 -13.93 23.57
C ASP A 189 -3.55 -13.65 23.29
N SER A 190 -3.89 -13.27 22.07
CA SER A 190 -5.23 -12.92 21.57
C SER A 190 -5.76 -11.56 22.01
N GLN A 191 -4.91 -10.71 22.55
CA GLN A 191 -5.17 -9.29 22.76
C GLN A 191 -4.38 -8.48 21.73
N ASP A 192 -5.02 -7.49 21.11
CA ASP A 192 -4.34 -6.60 20.18
C ASP A 192 -3.43 -5.62 20.92
N GLU A 193 -2.21 -5.47 20.46
CA GLU A 193 -1.31 -4.41 20.87
C GLU A 193 -1.26 -3.28 19.86
N LEU A 194 -0.79 -2.11 20.33
CA LEU A 194 -0.51 -0.95 19.49
C LEU A 194 1.00 -0.84 19.23
N LEU A 195 1.42 -1.18 18.03
CA LEU A 195 2.80 -1.03 17.58
C LEU A 195 2.98 0.35 16.95
N LEU A 196 3.82 1.19 17.55
CA LEU A 196 4.18 2.50 17.02
C LEU A 196 5.63 2.52 16.57
N MET A 197 5.88 3.07 15.41
CA MET A 197 7.21 3.29 14.85
C MET A 197 7.48 4.78 14.76
N GLN A 198 8.60 5.22 15.31
CA GLN A 198 9.04 6.62 15.31
C GLN A 198 10.40 6.74 14.64
N VAL A 199 10.56 7.72 13.77
CA VAL A 199 11.82 8.06 13.11
C VAL A 199 12.25 9.46 13.54
N ASP A 200 13.42 9.56 14.12
CA ASP A 200 14.10 10.84 14.36
C ASP A 200 15.12 11.07 13.21
N SER A 201 14.68 11.78 12.20
CA SER A 201 15.51 12.09 11.03
C SER A 201 16.71 12.99 11.37
N THR A 202 16.66 13.74 12.47
CA THR A 202 17.75 14.64 12.92
C THR A 202 18.90 13.83 13.51
N ASN A 203 18.56 12.89 14.40
CA ASN A 203 19.53 12.03 15.07
C ASN A 203 19.81 10.73 14.31
N LYS A 204 19.07 10.48 13.22
CA LYS A 204 19.14 9.25 12.42
C LYS A 204 18.91 8.00 13.28
N THR A 205 17.91 8.05 14.13
CA THR A 205 17.49 6.93 14.96
C THR A 205 16.03 6.60 14.66
N ALA A 206 15.67 5.33 14.76
CA ALA A 206 14.28 4.89 14.69
C ALA A 206 14.03 3.78 15.69
N MET A 207 12.81 3.75 16.21
CA MET A 207 12.41 2.79 17.23
C MET A 207 10.96 2.35 17.01
N ALA A 208 10.72 1.07 17.13
CA ALA A 208 9.40 0.50 17.29
C ALA A 208 9.13 0.31 18.78
N THR A 209 7.92 0.68 19.21
CA THR A 209 7.45 0.44 20.59
C THR A 209 6.12 -0.28 20.53
N LEU A 210 6.04 -1.42 21.18
CA LEU A 210 4.82 -2.19 21.35
C LEU A 210 4.17 -1.78 22.67
N TYR A 211 2.97 -1.22 22.59
CA TYR A 211 2.19 -0.77 23.74
C TYR A 211 1.06 -1.75 23.99
N ARG A 212 0.99 -2.23 25.23
CA ARG A 212 -0.18 -2.92 25.75
C ARG A 212 -0.97 -1.92 26.61
N LEU A 213 -2.27 -1.94 26.49
CA LEU A 213 -3.16 -1.14 27.33
C LEU A 213 -3.80 -2.02 28.40
N THR A 214 -4.19 -1.36 29.48
CA THR A 214 -5.08 -1.84 30.53
C THR A 214 -6.24 -0.86 30.66
N PRO A 215 -7.33 -1.17 31.37
CA PRO A 215 -8.42 -0.23 31.60
C PRO A 215 -7.95 1.12 32.24
N ASP A 216 -6.81 1.11 32.93
CA ASP A 216 -6.22 2.31 33.54
C ASP A 216 -5.32 3.12 32.59
N GLY A 217 -5.01 2.60 31.39
CA GLY A 217 -4.15 3.21 30.36
C GLY A 217 -2.94 2.35 30.01
N ILE A 218 -1.81 2.98 29.68
CA ILE A 218 -0.60 2.26 29.20
C ILE A 218 -0.06 1.34 30.31
N ASP A 219 0.15 0.07 29.96
CA ASP A 219 0.91 -0.86 30.78
C ASP A 219 2.42 -0.60 30.61
N ASN A 220 2.99 0.14 31.54
CA ASN A 220 4.40 0.49 31.48
C ASN A 220 5.35 -0.68 31.80
N GLU A 221 4.85 -1.76 32.42
CA GLU A 221 5.64 -2.95 32.73
C GLU A 221 5.81 -3.84 31.51
N HIS A 222 4.82 -3.83 30.59
CA HIS A 222 4.81 -4.62 29.35
C HIS A 222 4.91 -3.74 28.10
N MET A 223 5.75 -2.71 28.16
CA MET A 223 6.10 -1.88 27.01
C MET A 223 7.45 -2.33 26.43
N TYR A 224 7.45 -2.85 25.21
CA TYR A 224 8.63 -3.42 24.59
C TYR A 224 9.13 -2.57 23.42
N LYS A 225 10.45 -2.53 23.23
CA LYS A 225 11.08 -1.70 22.21
C LYS A 225 12.06 -2.50 21.36
N ALA A 226 12.11 -2.17 20.07
CA ALA A 226 13.10 -2.67 19.13
C ALA A 226 13.69 -1.53 18.30
N MET A 227 14.99 -1.59 18.05
CA MET A 227 15.66 -0.64 17.17
C MET A 227 15.22 -0.86 15.73
N MET A 228 15.09 0.25 15.01
CA MET A 228 14.80 0.30 13.59
C MET A 228 15.84 1.17 12.86
N ASP A 229 15.86 1.08 11.54
CA ASP A 229 16.80 1.86 10.73
C ASP A 229 16.42 3.35 10.70
N GLY A 230 17.21 4.16 11.39
CA GLY A 230 17.03 5.61 11.45
C GLY A 230 17.46 6.38 10.19
N ASN A 231 18.08 5.68 9.21
CA ASN A 231 18.46 6.27 7.93
C ASN A 231 17.35 6.19 6.88
N VAL A 232 16.14 5.73 7.26
CA VAL A 232 14.98 5.80 6.37
C VAL A 232 14.62 7.25 6.10
N SER A 233 14.27 7.55 4.86
CA SER A 233 13.87 8.88 4.44
C SER A 233 12.88 8.80 3.29
N PRO A 234 11.90 9.71 3.20
CA PRO A 234 10.84 9.62 2.21
C PRO A 234 11.38 9.81 0.78
N ARG A 235 10.75 9.15 -0.19
CA ARG A 235 11.05 9.32 -1.63
C ARG A 235 10.70 10.70 -2.14
N THR A 236 9.69 11.33 -1.55
CA THR A 236 9.25 12.69 -1.88
C THR A 236 9.01 13.47 -0.59
N THR A 237 9.29 14.77 -0.64
CA THR A 237 9.10 15.66 0.51
C THR A 237 7.67 15.59 1.05
N GLY A 238 7.52 15.43 2.36
CA GLY A 238 6.22 15.36 3.04
C GLY A 238 5.53 14.00 3.00
N ALA A 239 6.12 12.99 2.34
CA ALA A 239 5.62 11.63 2.40
C ALA A 239 6.17 10.89 3.64
N SER A 240 5.58 9.75 3.97
CA SER A 240 6.13 8.82 4.95
C SER A 240 7.40 8.16 4.41
N PRO A 241 8.43 7.93 5.24
CA PRO A 241 9.55 7.07 4.87
C PRO A 241 9.13 5.59 4.75
N TYR A 242 8.07 5.17 5.43
CA TYR A 242 7.51 3.84 5.30
C TYR A 242 6.58 3.76 4.10
N LEU A 243 6.90 2.88 3.16
CA LEU A 243 6.21 2.68 1.89
C LEU A 243 5.01 1.76 2.05
N ASP A 244 5.17 0.75 2.92
CA ASP A 244 4.13 -0.21 3.25
C ASP A 244 4.37 -0.78 4.66
N ILE A 245 3.28 -1.08 5.36
CA ILE A 245 3.28 -1.74 6.67
C ILE A 245 2.17 -2.78 6.64
N LYS A 246 2.54 -4.05 6.83
CA LYS A 246 1.59 -5.16 6.75
C LYS A 246 1.85 -6.19 7.83
N THR A 247 0.79 -6.81 8.32
CA THR A 247 0.84 -7.92 9.25
C THR A 247 0.75 -9.24 8.47
N ALA A 248 1.63 -10.18 8.79
CA ALA A 248 1.61 -11.53 8.29
C ALA A 248 2.30 -12.47 9.30
N GLN A 249 2.26 -13.77 9.03
CA GLN A 249 3.01 -14.73 9.82
C GLN A 249 4.38 -15.02 9.19
N LEU A 250 5.38 -15.25 10.04
CA LEU A 250 6.63 -15.88 9.66
C LEU A 250 6.41 -17.39 9.45
N ARG A 251 7.33 -18.05 8.75
CA ARG A 251 7.24 -19.49 8.44
C ARG A 251 7.01 -20.38 9.68
N SER A 252 7.48 -19.94 10.85
CA SER A 252 7.22 -20.58 12.14
C SER A 252 5.79 -20.44 12.67
N GLY A 253 4.95 -19.63 12.03
CA GLY A 253 3.60 -19.27 12.50
C GLY A 253 3.57 -18.11 13.50
N ILE A 254 4.71 -17.46 13.75
CA ILE A 254 4.81 -16.28 14.63
C ILE A 254 4.25 -15.06 13.88
N ASN A 255 3.37 -14.29 14.50
CA ASN A 255 2.89 -13.02 13.95
C ASN A 255 4.04 -12.02 13.81
N ALA A 256 4.04 -11.28 12.72
CA ALA A 256 5.07 -10.30 12.43
C ALA A 256 4.51 -9.10 11.66
N VAL A 257 5.17 -7.97 11.79
CA VAL A 257 4.89 -6.75 11.01
C VAL A 257 6.06 -6.50 10.07
N PHE A 258 5.76 -6.56 8.78
CA PHE A 258 6.72 -6.26 7.70
C PHE A 258 6.62 -4.77 7.39
N VAL A 259 7.74 -4.08 7.45
CA VAL A 259 7.85 -2.63 7.22
C VAL A 259 8.80 -2.38 6.07
N ASP A 260 8.26 -2.02 4.93
CA ASP A 260 9.06 -1.58 3.78
C ASP A 260 9.37 -0.10 3.92
N GLY A 261 10.63 0.24 4.07
CA GLY A 261 11.13 1.60 4.25
C GLY A 261 11.92 2.11 3.05
N ALA A 262 11.79 3.39 2.72
CA ALA A 262 12.62 4.04 1.71
C ALA A 262 13.89 4.63 2.33
N LYS A 263 15.02 4.50 1.64
CA LYS A 263 16.24 5.27 1.90
C LYS A 263 16.44 6.25 0.73
N GLY A 264 15.72 7.38 0.78
CA GLY A 264 15.62 8.33 -0.32
C GLY A 264 14.89 7.75 -1.53
N SER A 265 15.27 8.24 -2.73
CA SER A 265 14.66 7.82 -4.00
C SER A 265 15.21 6.48 -4.54
N GLU A 266 16.37 6.03 -4.05
CA GLU A 266 17.16 4.99 -4.71
C GLU A 266 17.01 3.61 -4.08
N TYR A 267 16.87 3.53 -2.75
CA TYR A 267 16.89 2.25 -2.06
C TYR A 267 15.62 1.97 -1.28
N THR A 268 15.33 0.70 -1.11
CA THR A 268 14.27 0.16 -0.25
C THR A 268 14.91 -0.82 0.72
N ILE A 269 14.42 -0.84 1.96
CA ILE A 269 14.72 -1.88 2.95
C ILE A 269 13.41 -2.54 3.38
N THR A 270 13.51 -3.74 3.94
CA THR A 270 12.42 -4.37 4.67
C THR A 270 12.90 -4.70 6.07
N GLU A 271 12.16 -4.24 7.06
CA GLU A 271 12.31 -4.60 8.46
C GLU A 271 11.19 -5.56 8.87
N VAL A 272 11.46 -6.47 9.79
CA VAL A 272 10.45 -7.40 10.29
C VAL A 272 10.46 -7.35 11.81
N LEU A 273 9.37 -6.82 12.34
CA LEU A 273 9.14 -6.72 13.77
C LEU A 273 8.32 -7.92 14.23
N TYR A 274 8.75 -8.61 15.26
CA TYR A 274 8.11 -9.82 15.75
C TYR A 274 8.37 -10.04 17.24
N TRP A 275 7.58 -10.89 17.85
CA TRP A 275 7.78 -11.33 19.23
C TRP A 275 8.76 -12.53 19.28
N ASN A 276 9.89 -12.37 19.97
CA ASN A 276 10.91 -13.40 20.05
C ASN A 276 10.75 -14.36 21.23
N GLY A 277 9.61 -14.29 21.93
CA GLY A 277 9.31 -15.07 23.14
C GLY A 277 9.65 -14.35 24.44
N SER A 278 10.31 -13.18 24.38
CA SER A 278 10.66 -12.37 25.57
C SER A 278 10.46 -10.87 25.35
N GLY A 279 10.26 -10.43 24.11
CA GLY A 279 10.08 -9.03 23.79
C GLY A 279 10.02 -8.77 22.30
N LEU A 280 9.83 -7.50 21.95
CA LEU A 280 9.82 -7.04 20.56
C LEU A 280 11.23 -7.08 19.98
N SER A 281 11.36 -7.65 18.79
CA SER A 281 12.62 -7.76 18.06
C SER A 281 12.46 -7.34 16.60
N ASN A 282 13.55 -6.84 16.02
CA ASN A 282 13.67 -6.60 14.58
C ASN A 282 14.64 -7.62 13.98
N LEU A 283 14.14 -8.46 13.09
CA LEU A 283 14.91 -9.58 12.51
C LEU A 283 16.15 -9.13 11.73
N PHE A 284 16.11 -7.94 11.13
CA PHE A 284 17.15 -7.46 10.21
C PHE A 284 18.01 -6.33 10.74
N TYR A 285 17.75 -5.83 11.94
CA TYR A 285 18.56 -4.76 12.50
C TYR A 285 19.95 -5.26 12.90
N ASP A 286 20.98 -4.71 12.28
CA ASP A 286 22.37 -4.96 12.62
C ASP A 286 22.84 -3.95 13.66
N TYR A 287 23.07 -4.39 14.90
CA TYR A 287 23.53 -3.54 16.01
C TYR A 287 24.96 -3.02 15.82
N THR A 288 25.77 -3.66 14.94
CA THR A 288 27.13 -3.18 14.65
C THR A 288 27.11 -2.07 13.60
N ALA A 289 26.28 -2.24 12.56
CA ALA A 289 26.09 -1.25 11.51
C ALA A 289 25.08 -0.15 11.91
N GLU A 290 24.36 -0.34 13.01
CA GLU A 290 23.23 0.51 13.46
C GLU A 290 22.22 0.76 12.32
N SER A 291 21.98 -0.24 11.50
CA SER A 291 21.10 -0.12 10.33
C SER A 291 20.67 -1.49 9.79
N VAL A 292 19.74 -1.47 8.83
CA VAL A 292 19.32 -2.64 8.06
C VAL A 292 20.09 -2.66 6.74
N VAL A 293 20.94 -3.68 6.56
CA VAL A 293 21.79 -3.84 5.38
C VAL A 293 21.33 -5.02 4.52
N GLU A 294 20.97 -6.14 5.12
CA GLU A 294 20.68 -7.40 4.42
C GLU A 294 19.53 -7.29 3.40
N THR A 295 18.46 -6.57 3.74
CA THR A 295 17.31 -6.41 2.87
C THR A 295 17.38 -5.14 2.01
N MET A 296 18.48 -4.38 2.08
CA MET A 296 18.66 -3.16 1.31
C MET A 296 18.86 -3.46 -0.18
N ARG A 297 18.06 -2.84 -1.02
CA ARG A 297 18.04 -3.08 -2.46
C ARG A 297 17.80 -1.81 -3.27
N PRO A 298 18.50 -1.62 -4.41
CA PRO A 298 18.25 -0.52 -5.35
C PRO A 298 17.04 -0.85 -6.23
N SER A 299 15.88 -1.06 -5.62
CA SER A 299 14.65 -1.47 -6.29
C SER A 299 13.46 -0.91 -5.53
N SER A 300 12.37 -0.65 -6.26
CA SER A 300 11.10 -0.24 -5.67
C SER A 300 10.22 -1.42 -5.23
N MET A 301 10.70 -2.65 -5.43
CA MET A 301 9.93 -3.84 -5.03
C MET A 301 9.80 -3.90 -3.53
N LEU A 302 8.56 -4.09 -3.07
CA LEU A 302 8.20 -4.26 -1.67
C LEU A 302 8.17 -5.75 -1.31
N SER A 303 8.19 -6.06 -0.02
CA SER A 303 7.89 -7.41 0.44
C SER A 303 6.45 -7.79 0.05
N MET A 304 6.20 -9.02 -0.39
CA MET A 304 4.87 -9.47 -0.82
C MET A 304 4.80 -10.99 -0.86
N ASP A 305 3.60 -11.53 -0.92
CA ASP A 305 3.34 -12.91 -1.28
C ASP A 305 3.47 -13.05 -2.80
N ILE A 306 4.70 -13.39 -3.26
CA ILE A 306 5.03 -13.40 -4.69
C ILE A 306 4.47 -14.63 -5.43
N ASN A 307 4.17 -15.70 -4.70
CA ASN A 307 3.70 -16.97 -5.25
C ASN A 307 2.26 -17.32 -4.85
N LYS A 308 1.58 -16.46 -4.08
CA LYS A 308 0.20 -16.61 -3.58
C LYS A 308 -0.01 -17.81 -2.66
N ASP A 309 0.96 -18.13 -1.84
CA ASP A 309 0.84 -19.22 -0.86
C ASP A 309 0.44 -18.75 0.54
N GLY A 310 0.21 -17.45 0.70
CA GLY A 310 -0.23 -16.81 1.95
C GLY A 310 0.90 -16.33 2.85
N TRP A 311 2.15 -16.45 2.45
CA TRP A 311 3.31 -15.98 3.19
C TRP A 311 3.89 -14.73 2.52
N ILE A 312 4.57 -13.90 3.30
CA ILE A 312 5.28 -12.73 2.75
C ILE A 312 6.73 -13.09 2.51
N GLU A 313 7.17 -12.88 1.28
CA GLU A 313 8.58 -12.98 0.92
C GLU A 313 9.22 -11.59 0.85
N ILE A 314 10.52 -11.57 1.17
CA ILE A 314 11.36 -10.38 1.13
C ILE A 314 12.29 -10.49 -0.08
N PRO A 315 12.27 -9.51 -1.00
CA PRO A 315 13.15 -9.53 -2.16
C PRO A 315 14.55 -9.06 -1.81
N GLN A 316 15.54 -9.82 -2.26
CA GLN A 316 16.95 -9.44 -2.31
C GLN A 316 17.38 -9.38 -3.77
N VAL A 317 18.32 -8.52 -4.11
CA VAL A 317 18.77 -8.35 -5.49
C VAL A 317 20.25 -8.66 -5.64
N SER A 318 20.59 -9.30 -6.75
CA SER A 318 21.96 -9.46 -7.24
C SER A 318 22.04 -9.02 -8.70
N GLU A 319 23.24 -8.72 -9.16
CA GLU A 319 23.44 -8.31 -10.53
C GLU A 319 23.30 -9.50 -11.48
N LEU A 320 22.62 -9.32 -12.60
CA LEU A 320 22.60 -10.33 -13.66
C LEU A 320 24.01 -10.49 -14.27
N PRO A 321 24.37 -11.68 -14.75
CA PRO A 321 25.61 -11.90 -15.47
C PRO A 321 25.81 -10.86 -16.59
N GLY A 322 27.01 -10.28 -16.68
CA GLY A 322 27.34 -9.24 -17.66
C GLY A 322 26.98 -7.82 -17.25
N TYR A 323 26.47 -7.61 -16.01
CA TYR A 323 26.12 -6.29 -15.50
C TYR A 323 26.99 -5.77 -14.36
N PHE A 324 28.01 -6.54 -13.94
CA PHE A 324 28.88 -6.20 -12.81
C PHE A 324 29.59 -4.84 -12.97
N ASP A 325 30.05 -4.53 -14.16
CA ASP A 325 30.79 -3.28 -14.48
C ASP A 325 29.89 -2.17 -15.03
N LYS A 326 28.57 -2.35 -15.08
CA LYS A 326 27.64 -1.34 -15.58
C LYS A 326 27.33 -0.29 -14.52
N LYS A 327 26.93 0.90 -14.96
CA LYS A 327 26.39 1.93 -14.06
C LYS A 327 25.07 1.46 -13.45
N ALA A 328 24.74 1.90 -12.24
CA ALA A 328 23.52 1.49 -11.54
C ALA A 328 22.25 1.67 -12.37
N SER A 329 22.17 2.76 -13.16
CA SER A 329 21.03 3.05 -14.06
C SER A 329 20.91 2.11 -15.27
N GLU A 330 21.95 1.37 -15.57
CA GLU A 330 22.01 0.43 -16.71
C GLU A 330 21.89 -1.01 -16.26
N LYS A 331 21.95 -1.28 -14.94
CA LYS A 331 21.93 -2.63 -14.40
C LYS A 331 20.56 -3.25 -14.50
N LEU A 332 20.54 -4.52 -14.88
CA LEU A 332 19.40 -5.41 -14.68
C LEU A 332 19.70 -6.33 -13.49
N TRP A 333 18.66 -6.56 -12.71
CA TRP A 333 18.77 -7.27 -11.45
C TRP A 333 18.11 -8.63 -11.52
N LEU A 334 18.73 -9.63 -10.90
CA LEU A 334 18.09 -10.86 -10.49
C LEU A 334 17.53 -10.62 -9.09
N THR A 335 16.23 -10.76 -8.93
CA THR A 335 15.54 -10.64 -7.65
C THR A 335 15.30 -12.05 -7.11
N THR A 336 15.84 -12.33 -5.92
CA THR A 336 15.60 -13.59 -5.20
C THR A 336 14.70 -13.31 -4.01
N TRP A 337 13.63 -14.05 -3.89
CA TRP A 337 12.63 -13.92 -2.86
C TRP A 337 12.85 -14.95 -1.77
N TYR A 338 12.90 -14.48 -0.52
CA TYR A 338 13.17 -15.30 0.65
C TYR A 338 12.04 -15.19 1.66
N ARG A 339 11.70 -16.32 2.24
CA ARG A 339 10.82 -16.47 3.38
C ARG A 339 11.64 -16.78 4.62
N TYR A 340 11.32 -16.11 5.72
CA TYR A 340 12.02 -16.25 6.98
C TYR A 340 11.14 -16.92 8.03
N ASP A 341 11.71 -17.61 9.00
CA ASP A 341 10.95 -18.23 10.08
C ASP A 341 11.05 -17.51 11.43
N GLY A 342 11.85 -16.44 11.51
CA GLY A 342 12.01 -15.61 12.71
C GLY A 342 13.06 -16.16 13.69
N ARG A 343 13.62 -17.33 13.44
CA ARG A 343 14.71 -17.86 14.25
C ARG A 343 16.05 -17.36 13.73
N VAL A 344 16.93 -17.07 14.67
CA VAL A 344 18.32 -16.72 14.39
C VAL A 344 19.20 -17.70 15.14
N ASP A 345 19.91 -18.51 14.40
CA ASP A 345 20.90 -19.44 14.95
C ASP A 345 22.27 -18.73 14.99
N GLU A 346 23.02 -18.89 16.09
CA GLU A 346 24.30 -18.19 16.27
C GLU A 346 25.37 -18.66 15.27
N GLU A 347 25.28 -19.89 14.78
CA GLU A 347 26.26 -20.46 13.86
C GLU A 347 25.86 -20.31 12.40
N THR A 348 24.55 -20.47 12.08
CA THR A 348 24.03 -20.50 10.71
C THR A 348 23.32 -19.20 10.29
N GLY A 349 23.06 -18.31 11.26
CA GLY A 349 22.35 -17.05 11.03
C GLY A 349 20.82 -17.21 10.95
N LYS A 350 20.19 -16.35 10.17
CA LYS A 350 18.73 -16.35 10.00
C LYS A 350 18.28 -17.54 9.14
N ASP A 351 17.26 -18.26 9.58
CA ASP A 351 16.68 -19.37 8.79
C ASP A 351 15.83 -18.78 7.65
N ALA A 352 16.44 -18.71 6.47
CA ALA A 352 15.87 -18.17 5.25
C ALA A 352 15.63 -19.28 4.23
N GLN A 353 14.39 -19.37 3.74
CA GLN A 353 14.02 -20.26 2.64
C GLN A 353 13.93 -19.48 1.34
N LYS A 354 14.74 -19.83 0.35
CA LYS A 354 14.59 -19.33 -1.01
C LYS A 354 13.28 -19.86 -1.62
N VAL A 355 12.46 -18.97 -2.15
CA VAL A 355 11.19 -19.29 -2.79
C VAL A 355 11.35 -19.29 -4.31
N LEU A 356 11.81 -18.21 -4.89
CA LEU A 356 12.12 -18.13 -6.31
C LEU A 356 13.17 -17.05 -6.59
N SER A 357 13.84 -17.16 -7.76
CA SER A 357 14.62 -16.07 -8.35
C SER A 357 13.99 -15.65 -9.66
N CYS A 358 13.89 -14.37 -9.94
CA CYS A 358 13.26 -13.87 -11.16
C CYS A 358 13.92 -12.57 -11.64
N ASN A 359 13.75 -12.28 -12.92
CA ASN A 359 14.00 -10.95 -13.45
C ASN A 359 12.67 -10.22 -13.66
N ILE A 360 12.51 -9.07 -13.03
CA ILE A 360 11.27 -8.30 -13.03
C ILE A 360 11.35 -7.20 -14.10
N ASN A 361 10.35 -7.13 -14.95
CA ASN A 361 10.12 -6.03 -15.87
C ASN A 361 8.91 -5.21 -15.41
N SER A 362 9.12 -4.28 -14.49
CA SER A 362 8.07 -3.42 -13.95
C SER A 362 7.44 -2.48 -14.99
N THR A 363 8.18 -2.13 -16.05
CA THR A 363 7.67 -1.27 -17.14
C THR A 363 6.60 -1.99 -17.96
N ASP A 364 6.80 -3.26 -18.23
CA ASP A 364 5.87 -4.07 -19.02
C ASP A 364 4.99 -4.98 -18.15
N GLY A 365 5.17 -4.94 -16.81
CA GLY A 365 4.26 -5.58 -15.86
C GLY A 365 4.34 -7.10 -15.78
N TYR A 366 5.55 -7.69 -15.89
CA TYR A 366 5.76 -9.13 -15.76
C TYR A 366 7.08 -9.47 -15.06
N TYR A 367 7.19 -10.69 -14.59
CA TYR A 367 8.49 -11.28 -14.25
C TYR A 367 8.70 -12.63 -14.96
N PHE A 368 9.97 -13.02 -15.06
CA PHE A 368 10.37 -14.32 -15.56
C PHE A 368 11.21 -15.02 -14.49
N SER A 369 10.73 -16.18 -14.02
CA SER A 369 11.44 -17.00 -13.03
C SER A 369 12.67 -17.64 -13.64
N PHE A 370 13.78 -17.61 -12.89
CA PHE A 370 15.03 -18.26 -13.29
C PHE A 370 15.14 -19.61 -12.61
N PRO A 371 15.23 -20.70 -13.37
CA PRO A 371 15.56 -22.01 -12.81
C PRO A 371 16.85 -21.97 -11.98
N GLU A 372 16.92 -22.81 -10.94
CA GLU A 372 18.08 -22.86 -10.06
C GLU A 372 19.41 -23.10 -10.81
N GLU A 373 19.32 -23.88 -11.88
CA GLU A 373 20.48 -24.15 -12.75
C GLU A 373 21.02 -22.89 -13.43
N TRP A 374 20.14 -21.99 -13.89
CA TRP A 374 20.55 -20.72 -14.47
C TRP A 374 21.18 -19.78 -13.45
N VAL A 375 20.62 -19.76 -12.24
CA VAL A 375 21.11 -18.93 -11.14
C VAL A 375 22.47 -19.41 -10.66
N SER A 376 22.60 -20.69 -10.32
CA SER A 376 23.82 -21.25 -9.75
C SER A 376 25.00 -21.26 -10.71
N LYS A 377 24.75 -21.51 -11.99
CA LYS A 377 25.78 -21.48 -13.04
C LYS A 377 26.00 -20.09 -13.63
N GLN A 378 25.18 -19.09 -13.31
CA GLN A 378 25.18 -17.77 -13.93
C GLN A 378 25.18 -17.84 -15.46
N SER A 379 24.40 -18.80 -16.00
CA SER A 379 24.49 -19.20 -17.42
C SER A 379 23.57 -18.41 -18.36
N VAL A 380 22.74 -17.52 -17.85
CA VAL A 380 21.80 -16.72 -18.65
C VAL A 380 21.84 -15.26 -18.26
N THR A 381 21.88 -14.38 -19.25
CA THR A 381 21.73 -12.93 -19.10
C THR A 381 20.59 -12.39 -19.96
N ILE A 382 20.15 -11.15 -19.68
CA ILE A 382 19.06 -10.49 -20.39
C ILE A 382 19.55 -9.19 -20.99
N GLU A 383 19.03 -8.81 -22.13
CA GLU A 383 19.12 -7.47 -22.70
C GLU A 383 17.73 -6.92 -22.93
N ARG A 384 17.47 -5.67 -22.50
CA ARG A 384 16.18 -5.01 -22.72
C ARG A 384 16.27 -3.93 -23.77
N ASN A 385 15.24 -3.87 -24.61
CA ASN A 385 14.99 -2.75 -25.52
C ASN A 385 13.62 -2.17 -25.18
N SER A 386 13.62 -0.98 -24.58
CA SER A 386 12.39 -0.28 -24.18
C SER A 386 11.55 0.21 -25.36
N THR A 387 12.19 0.52 -26.49
CA THR A 387 11.50 0.99 -27.70
C THR A 387 10.65 -0.12 -28.30
N ASP A 388 11.22 -1.31 -28.42
CA ASP A 388 10.54 -2.48 -28.99
C ASP A 388 9.79 -3.29 -27.94
N ARG A 389 9.91 -2.91 -26.64
CA ARG A 389 9.35 -3.60 -25.48
C ARG A 389 9.74 -5.08 -25.46
N THR A 390 11.04 -5.35 -25.66
CA THR A 390 11.57 -6.71 -25.69
C THR A 390 12.56 -6.95 -24.56
N SER A 391 12.56 -8.19 -24.04
CA SER A 391 13.59 -8.75 -23.20
C SER A 391 14.18 -9.98 -23.90
N SER A 392 15.41 -9.87 -24.32
CA SER A 392 16.14 -10.94 -25.04
C SER A 392 17.05 -11.66 -24.08
N PHE A 393 16.88 -12.98 -23.97
CA PHE A 393 17.66 -13.86 -23.11
C PHE A 393 18.79 -14.50 -23.91
N TYR A 394 20.00 -14.46 -23.36
CA TYR A 394 21.20 -14.97 -24.01
C TYR A 394 21.91 -15.94 -23.08
N ALA A 395 22.53 -16.96 -23.65
CA ALA A 395 23.52 -17.74 -22.94
C ALA A 395 24.70 -16.85 -22.51
N TYR A 396 25.24 -17.13 -21.33
CA TYR A 396 26.39 -16.41 -20.76
C TYR A 396 27.44 -17.42 -20.34
N GLU A 397 28.52 -17.46 -21.07
CA GLU A 397 29.48 -18.55 -21.03
C GLU A 397 30.92 -18.06 -20.98
N TRP A 398 31.79 -18.94 -20.44
CA TRP A 398 33.25 -18.75 -20.46
C TRP A 398 33.80 -19.16 -21.83
N ASP A 399 34.48 -18.22 -22.52
CA ASP A 399 35.03 -18.43 -23.85
C ASP A 399 36.49 -18.88 -23.89
N GLY A 400 37.10 -19.08 -22.68
CA GLY A 400 38.49 -19.38 -22.51
C GLY A 400 39.32 -18.21 -21.96
N GLU A 401 38.82 -16.98 -22.07
CA GLU A 401 39.47 -15.77 -21.59
C GLU A 401 38.59 -14.97 -20.63
N SER A 402 37.28 -14.91 -20.92
CA SER A 402 36.31 -14.15 -20.16
C SER A 402 34.91 -14.75 -20.24
N PHE A 403 34.06 -14.39 -19.31
CA PHE A 403 32.62 -14.65 -19.43
C PHE A 403 31.98 -13.62 -20.36
N ARG A 404 31.19 -14.10 -21.33
CA ARG A 404 30.48 -13.22 -22.26
C ARG A 404 29.14 -13.78 -22.71
N ARG A 405 28.32 -12.88 -23.23
CA ARG A 405 27.07 -13.23 -23.91
C ARG A 405 27.35 -13.90 -25.23
N THR A 406 26.70 -15.05 -25.44
CA THR A 406 26.83 -15.84 -26.66
C THR A 406 25.51 -15.92 -27.42
N ASP A 407 24.86 -17.06 -27.47
CA ASP A 407 23.69 -17.31 -28.29
C ASP A 407 22.41 -16.67 -27.75
N LEU A 408 21.58 -16.12 -28.65
CA LEU A 408 20.22 -15.73 -28.30
C LEU A 408 19.38 -16.97 -28.06
N LEU A 409 18.78 -17.06 -26.88
CA LEU A 409 17.93 -18.18 -26.48
C LEU A 409 16.45 -17.93 -26.80
N MET A 410 15.92 -16.83 -26.33
CA MET A 410 14.54 -16.41 -26.56
C MET A 410 14.38 -14.90 -26.43
N THR A 411 13.26 -14.38 -26.96
CA THR A 411 12.85 -12.98 -26.80
C THR A 411 11.41 -12.94 -26.32
N LEU A 412 11.20 -12.37 -25.14
CA LEU A 412 9.89 -11.96 -24.65
C LEU A 412 9.56 -10.57 -25.20
N ARG A 413 8.31 -10.36 -25.60
CA ARG A 413 7.85 -9.07 -26.11
C ARG A 413 6.47 -8.74 -25.58
N ALA A 414 6.28 -7.48 -25.17
CA ALA A 414 5.00 -6.90 -24.84
C ALA A 414 4.47 -6.10 -26.04
N PHE A 415 3.40 -6.59 -26.65
CA PHE A 415 2.73 -5.95 -27.76
C PHE A 415 1.55 -5.12 -27.27
N THR A 416 1.16 -4.08 -28.00
CA THR A 416 -0.22 -3.59 -27.89
C THR A 416 -1.15 -4.54 -28.63
N SER A 417 -2.40 -4.68 -28.19
CA SER A 417 -3.40 -5.58 -28.83
C SER A 417 -3.49 -5.34 -30.34
N ALA A 418 -3.52 -4.07 -30.78
CA ALA A 418 -3.57 -3.71 -32.20
C ALA A 418 -2.34 -4.17 -33.01
N VAL A 419 -1.14 -4.12 -32.43
CA VAL A 419 0.07 -4.60 -33.10
C VAL A 419 0.10 -6.12 -33.13
N TRP A 420 -0.38 -6.79 -32.08
CA TRP A 420 -0.48 -8.24 -32.03
C TRP A 420 -1.42 -8.79 -33.09
N GLU A 421 -2.62 -8.24 -33.19
CA GLU A 421 -3.63 -8.64 -34.19
C GLU A 421 -3.12 -8.49 -35.65
N ASN A 422 -2.34 -7.45 -35.92
CA ASN A 422 -1.85 -7.17 -37.26
C ASN A 422 -0.57 -7.95 -37.66
N SER A 423 0.31 -8.29 -36.69
CA SER A 423 1.63 -8.82 -37.04
C SER A 423 2.24 -9.79 -36.01
N GLY A 424 1.68 -9.95 -34.81
CA GLY A 424 2.31 -10.69 -33.71
C GLY A 424 2.60 -12.16 -34.07
N SER A 425 1.60 -12.92 -34.41
CA SER A 425 1.74 -14.33 -34.79
C SER A 425 2.53 -14.53 -36.09
N ASN A 426 2.41 -13.60 -37.04
CA ASN A 426 3.13 -13.67 -38.33
C ASN A 426 4.64 -13.38 -38.16
N ALA A 427 5.07 -12.75 -37.03
CA ALA A 427 6.46 -12.50 -36.75
C ALA A 427 7.16 -13.69 -36.05
N GLY A 428 6.46 -14.81 -35.89
CA GLY A 428 6.96 -16.04 -35.27
C GLY A 428 7.02 -15.96 -33.74
N TYR A 429 6.16 -15.14 -33.13
CA TYR A 429 5.94 -15.11 -31.68
C TYR A 429 4.77 -16.03 -31.31
N GLU A 430 4.93 -16.71 -30.17
CA GLU A 430 3.92 -17.55 -29.55
C GLU A 430 3.29 -16.82 -28.36
N TYR A 431 1.95 -16.93 -28.24
CA TYR A 431 1.16 -16.23 -27.23
C TYR A 431 1.40 -16.80 -25.82
N LEU A 432 1.59 -15.92 -24.82
CA LEU A 432 1.76 -16.28 -23.42
C LEU A 432 0.56 -15.84 -22.55
N GLY A 433 -0.01 -14.67 -22.81
CA GLY A 433 -1.10 -14.11 -22.03
C GLY A 433 -1.36 -12.65 -22.39
N GLU A 434 -2.37 -12.05 -21.74
CA GLU A 434 -2.70 -10.65 -21.93
C GLU A 434 -3.20 -10.00 -20.63
N HIS A 435 -2.95 -8.70 -20.48
CA HIS A 435 -3.55 -7.90 -19.43
C HIS A 435 -3.88 -6.50 -19.98
N GLY A 436 -5.18 -6.12 -19.88
CA GLY A 436 -5.67 -4.87 -20.46
C GLY A 436 -5.47 -4.81 -21.98
N SER A 437 -4.68 -3.86 -22.44
CA SER A 437 -4.33 -3.69 -23.86
C SER A 437 -2.94 -4.24 -24.24
N VAL A 438 -2.32 -5.02 -23.37
CA VAL A 438 -0.99 -5.57 -23.56
C VAL A 438 -1.06 -7.07 -23.74
N VAL A 439 -0.48 -7.57 -24.85
CA VAL A 439 -0.33 -8.99 -25.16
C VAL A 439 1.14 -9.37 -25.01
N TYR A 440 1.39 -10.42 -24.26
CA TYR A 440 2.73 -10.95 -24.04
C TYR A 440 2.96 -12.18 -24.91
N ALA A 441 4.12 -12.23 -25.53
CA ALA A 441 4.47 -13.34 -26.41
C ALA A 441 5.98 -13.61 -26.37
N VAL A 442 6.36 -14.83 -26.77
CA VAL A 442 7.75 -15.30 -26.81
C VAL A 442 8.13 -15.74 -28.22
N LYS A 443 9.37 -15.51 -28.57
CA LYS A 443 10.00 -16.13 -29.76
C LYS A 443 11.23 -16.91 -29.28
N ILE A 444 11.19 -18.21 -29.40
CA ILE A 444 12.27 -19.12 -29.04
C ILE A 444 13.17 -19.29 -30.25
N SER A 445 14.49 -19.16 -30.07
CA SER A 445 15.47 -19.39 -31.10
C SER A 445 15.80 -20.88 -31.22
N ARG A 446 16.55 -21.25 -32.27
CA ARG A 446 17.08 -22.62 -32.39
C ARG A 446 18.02 -22.97 -31.23
N SER A 447 18.94 -22.07 -30.88
CA SER A 447 19.84 -22.25 -29.74
C SER A 447 19.07 -22.35 -28.42
N GLY A 448 17.94 -21.65 -28.27
CA GLY A 448 17.04 -21.79 -27.12
C GLY A 448 16.42 -23.18 -27.03
N ALA A 449 15.93 -23.71 -28.13
CA ALA A 449 15.40 -25.07 -28.18
C ALA A 449 16.49 -26.14 -27.87
N ASP A 450 17.69 -25.93 -28.41
CA ASP A 450 18.85 -26.80 -28.10
C ASP A 450 19.30 -26.64 -26.61
N PHE A 451 19.03 -25.49 -25.98
CA PHE A 451 19.26 -25.21 -24.54
C PHE A 451 18.16 -25.80 -23.63
N GLY A 452 17.10 -26.39 -24.22
CA GLY A 452 16.00 -27.01 -23.49
C GLY A 452 14.83 -26.05 -23.20
N ILE A 453 14.75 -24.90 -23.89
CA ILE A 453 13.64 -23.97 -23.76
C ILE A 453 12.57 -24.31 -24.80
N ASP A 454 11.38 -24.64 -24.35
CA ASP A 454 10.18 -24.77 -25.16
C ASP A 454 9.06 -23.83 -24.65
N LEU A 455 7.90 -23.85 -25.30
CA LEU A 455 6.79 -22.98 -24.92
C LEU A 455 6.24 -23.30 -23.52
N ASP A 456 6.21 -24.56 -23.13
CA ASP A 456 5.70 -24.98 -21.83
C ASP A 456 6.63 -24.51 -20.73
N PHE A 457 7.94 -24.67 -20.89
CA PHE A 457 8.94 -24.08 -20.01
C PHE A 457 8.76 -22.56 -19.86
N VAL A 458 8.53 -21.83 -20.97
CA VAL A 458 8.33 -20.39 -20.89
C VAL A 458 7.06 -20.04 -20.13
N LYS A 459 5.95 -20.75 -20.36
CA LYS A 459 4.68 -20.52 -19.65
C LYS A 459 4.76 -20.80 -18.15
N GLU A 460 5.50 -21.81 -17.75
CA GLU A 460 5.72 -22.15 -16.35
C GLU A 460 6.52 -21.07 -15.58
N ASN A 461 7.38 -20.36 -16.29
CA ASN A 461 8.29 -19.37 -15.70
C ASN A 461 7.89 -17.90 -15.94
N PHE A 462 6.86 -17.65 -16.76
CA PHE A 462 6.37 -16.31 -17.09
C PHE A 462 5.12 -15.96 -16.28
N VAL A 463 5.17 -14.83 -15.56
CA VAL A 463 4.03 -14.37 -14.76
C VAL A 463 3.73 -12.90 -15.01
N ILE A 464 2.46 -12.60 -15.24
CA ILE A 464 1.94 -11.24 -15.36
C ILE A 464 1.73 -10.69 -13.95
N MET A 465 2.39 -9.59 -13.61
CA MET A 465 2.38 -9.03 -12.24
C MET A 465 1.01 -8.47 -11.83
N ALA A 466 0.17 -8.09 -12.77
CA ALA A 466 -1.18 -7.63 -12.48
C ALA A 466 -2.11 -8.73 -11.95
N ASP A 467 -1.69 -9.98 -12.09
CA ASP A 467 -2.41 -11.15 -11.59
C ASP A 467 -1.95 -11.57 -10.18
N LEU A 468 -1.00 -10.83 -9.55
CA LEU A 468 -0.48 -11.04 -8.18
C LEU A 468 -1.32 -10.41 -7.09
#